data_47151e0e5c4901ef8074e75ca90589d6
#
_entry.id   47151e0e5c4901ef8074e75ca90589d6
#
_cell.length_a   1.000
_cell.length_b   1.000
_cell.length_c   1.000
_cell.angle_alpha   90.00
_cell.angle_beta   90.00
_cell.angle_gamma   90.00
#
_symmetry.space_group_name_H-M   'P 1'
#
loop_
_entity.id
_entity.type
_entity.pdbx_description
1 polymer ?
#
loop_
_entity_poly.entity_id
_entity_poly.type
_entity_poly.pdbx_seq_one_letter_code
_entity_poly.pdbx_strand_id
1 'polypeptide(L)'
;MNYSSAIIFNGKDKPLEEKSFPLIENPEKNEVLVEITLATICGSDVHTWLGHRPFPTPCILGHEIVGKITKLGENVKHDFSGDTLNIGDRIVWSMTVGCDDCFFCKNGIPQKCVNLFKYGHERSDASPFLNGGLSKYIILKKNTAIFKIPDNLTDEEVSPLMCAGACVLNGLDLANFSECDYFIVQGCGALGIYACAFGKELGAKNIIAIDKIQSRLDVAKEFGANYTILYDDQTQIVEEIEKITKGKKADYVIEVTGDPTVIDLGIKSLRVGGKYILLGALYPNSKFTIDSSEIIRNAIQLIGLHNYSPEYLGKSIELVSNTNSKYPYHKIVGPIFDLSASDVEKAFLSLDAKKSIRPGIKTN
;
A
#
# COMPACT_ATOMS: atom_id res chain seq x y z
N MET A 1 20.49 -18.27 23.79
CA MET A 1 20.10 -17.23 22.77
C MET A 1 18.92 -17.75 22.02
N ASN A 2 17.84 -16.96 21.96
CA ASN A 2 16.71 -17.27 21.12
C ASN A 2 17.00 -16.81 19.69
N TYR A 3 16.38 -17.46 18.72
CA TYR A 3 16.56 -17.16 17.30
C TYR A 3 15.23 -16.82 16.66
N SER A 4 15.24 -15.95 15.65
CA SER A 4 14.12 -15.62 14.77
C SER A 4 14.38 -16.18 13.38
N SER A 5 13.44 -16.89 12.80
CA SER A 5 13.48 -17.27 11.39
C SER A 5 13.11 -16.09 10.49
N ALA A 6 13.70 -16.05 9.31
CA ALA A 6 13.37 -15.10 8.26
C ALA A 6 13.65 -15.71 6.87
N ILE A 7 12.95 -15.22 5.85
CA ILE A 7 13.15 -15.58 4.45
C ILE A 7 13.97 -14.47 3.78
N ILE A 8 15.15 -14.85 3.29
CA ILE A 8 16.11 -13.94 2.67
C ILE A 8 15.98 -13.98 1.16
N PHE A 9 15.88 -12.80 0.58
CA PHE A 9 16.03 -12.58 -0.84
C PHE A 9 17.48 -12.18 -1.15
N ASN A 10 18.19 -13.04 -1.87
CA ASN A 10 19.61 -12.87 -2.22
C ASN A 10 19.81 -12.24 -3.62
N GLY A 11 18.72 -11.86 -4.29
CA GLY A 11 18.74 -11.28 -5.64
C GLY A 11 17.97 -12.13 -6.66
N LYS A 12 17.70 -11.53 -7.82
CA LYS A 12 17.02 -12.18 -8.93
C LYS A 12 17.70 -13.51 -9.30
N ASP A 13 16.90 -14.49 -9.68
CA ASP A 13 17.32 -15.84 -10.11
C ASP A 13 18.08 -16.65 -9.03
N LYS A 14 18.07 -16.18 -7.76
CA LYS A 14 18.55 -16.95 -6.62
C LYS A 14 17.37 -17.47 -5.81
N PRO A 15 17.44 -18.68 -5.26
CA PRO A 15 16.39 -19.22 -4.41
C PRO A 15 16.23 -18.35 -3.16
N LEU A 16 15.01 -18.30 -2.65
CA LEU A 16 14.74 -17.79 -1.32
C LEU A 16 15.39 -18.70 -0.29
N GLU A 17 16.01 -18.12 0.74
CA GLU A 17 16.77 -18.83 1.75
C GLU A 17 16.12 -18.65 3.13
N GLU A 18 15.87 -19.76 3.84
CA GLU A 18 15.49 -19.70 5.24
C GLU A 18 16.72 -19.48 6.11
N LYS A 19 16.71 -18.45 6.93
CA LYS A 19 17.84 -18.11 7.80
C LYS A 19 17.38 -17.79 9.21
N SER A 20 18.18 -18.20 10.19
CA SER A 20 17.97 -17.87 11.60
C SER A 20 18.90 -16.73 12.01
N PHE A 21 18.32 -15.73 12.67
CA PHE A 21 19.04 -14.58 13.23
C PHE A 21 18.99 -14.62 14.75
N PRO A 22 20.06 -14.23 15.46
CA PRO A 22 19.99 -14.03 16.90
C PRO A 22 18.89 -13.01 17.24
N LEU A 23 17.97 -13.37 18.13
CA LEU A 23 16.91 -12.47 18.56
C LEU A 23 17.49 -11.48 19.58
N ILE A 24 17.33 -10.18 19.30
CA ILE A 24 17.65 -9.11 20.23
C ILE A 24 16.51 -9.01 21.24
N GLU A 25 16.64 -9.70 22.37
CA GLU A 25 15.59 -9.76 23.40
C GLU A 25 15.41 -8.43 24.16
N ASN A 26 16.42 -7.57 24.17
CA ASN A 26 16.37 -6.25 24.78
C ASN A 26 16.60 -5.19 23.70
N PRO A 27 15.54 -4.61 23.14
CA PRO A 27 15.65 -3.53 22.17
C PRO A 27 16.31 -2.30 22.81
N GLU A 28 16.91 -1.46 21.98
CA GLU A 28 17.46 -0.17 22.44
C GLU A 28 16.34 0.71 23.05
N LYS A 29 16.73 1.78 23.76
CA LYS A 29 15.80 2.64 24.53
C LYS A 29 14.62 3.16 23.71
N ASN A 30 14.78 3.35 22.42
CA ASN A 30 13.76 3.91 21.51
C ASN A 30 13.26 2.90 20.46
N GLU A 31 13.54 1.61 20.65
CA GLU A 31 13.14 0.54 19.73
C GLU A 31 12.00 -0.30 20.30
N VAL A 32 11.35 -1.07 19.44
CA VAL A 32 10.30 -2.02 19.83
C VAL A 32 10.58 -3.36 19.16
N LEU A 33 10.56 -4.44 19.93
CA LEU A 33 10.56 -5.80 19.40
C LEU A 33 9.12 -6.25 19.20
N VAL A 34 8.80 -6.64 17.97
CA VAL A 34 7.46 -7.08 17.57
C VAL A 34 7.51 -8.50 17.06
N GLU A 35 6.61 -9.36 17.51
CA GLU A 35 6.31 -10.64 16.89
C GLU A 35 5.30 -10.40 15.76
N ILE A 36 5.67 -10.73 14.52
CA ILE A 36 4.81 -10.56 13.36
C ILE A 36 3.70 -11.60 13.41
N THR A 37 2.45 -11.18 13.22
CA THR A 37 1.29 -12.08 13.16
C THR A 37 0.83 -12.30 11.72
N LEU A 38 0.96 -11.27 10.88
CA LEU A 38 0.65 -11.34 9.46
C LEU A 38 1.52 -10.34 8.69
N ALA A 39 2.10 -10.78 7.58
CA ALA A 39 2.61 -9.90 6.53
C ALA A 39 1.87 -10.17 5.22
N THR A 40 1.58 -9.13 4.42
CA THR A 40 0.98 -9.29 3.10
C THR A 40 1.96 -8.94 1.99
N ILE A 41 1.83 -9.64 0.86
CA ILE A 41 2.71 -9.47 -0.30
C ILE A 41 2.15 -8.38 -1.22
N CYS A 42 2.92 -7.33 -1.41
CA CYS A 42 2.61 -6.26 -2.36
C CYS A 42 3.15 -6.57 -3.77
N GLY A 43 2.54 -5.98 -4.78
CA GLY A 43 3.08 -6.05 -6.16
C GLY A 43 4.52 -5.56 -6.26
N SER A 44 4.93 -4.60 -5.43
CA SER A 44 6.32 -4.11 -5.40
C SER A 44 7.32 -5.14 -4.87
N ASP A 45 6.90 -6.05 -3.97
CA ASP A 45 7.75 -7.18 -3.52
C ASP A 45 7.97 -8.17 -4.67
N VAL A 46 6.89 -8.51 -5.40
CA VAL A 46 6.96 -9.38 -6.60
C VAL A 46 7.87 -8.77 -7.66
N HIS A 47 7.74 -7.48 -7.95
CA HIS A 47 8.61 -6.81 -8.91
C HIS A 47 10.08 -6.76 -8.49
N THR A 48 10.35 -6.68 -7.18
CA THR A 48 11.72 -6.80 -6.65
C THR A 48 12.22 -8.23 -6.82
N TRP A 49 11.41 -9.23 -6.48
CA TRP A 49 11.75 -10.65 -6.63
C TRP A 49 12.03 -11.02 -8.10
N LEU A 50 11.24 -10.52 -9.04
CA LEU A 50 11.45 -10.70 -10.50
C LEU A 50 12.63 -9.88 -11.06
N GLY A 51 13.27 -9.02 -10.25
CA GLY A 51 14.39 -8.19 -10.67
C GLY A 51 14.00 -6.98 -11.52
N HIS A 52 12.73 -6.62 -11.61
CA HIS A 52 12.27 -5.41 -12.31
C HIS A 52 12.66 -4.13 -11.57
N ARG A 53 12.97 -4.25 -10.27
CA ARG A 53 13.45 -3.16 -9.42
C ARG A 53 14.78 -3.61 -8.77
N PRO A 54 15.90 -2.92 -9.04
CA PRO A 54 17.14 -3.19 -8.32
C PRO A 54 16.97 -2.84 -6.84
N PHE A 55 17.41 -3.76 -5.99
CA PHE A 55 17.27 -3.60 -4.54
C PHE A 55 18.54 -4.03 -3.81
N PRO A 56 18.89 -3.42 -2.67
CA PRO A 56 19.98 -3.89 -1.83
C PRO A 56 19.74 -5.33 -1.37
N THR A 57 20.69 -6.23 -1.59
CA THR A 57 20.65 -7.63 -1.17
C THR A 57 21.87 -7.99 -0.33
N PRO A 58 21.78 -8.94 0.61
CA PRO A 58 20.60 -9.71 0.99
C PRO A 58 19.59 -8.84 1.74
N CYS A 59 18.28 -9.10 1.59
CA CYS A 59 17.23 -8.39 2.31
C CYS A 59 16.07 -9.34 2.69
N ILE A 60 15.26 -8.89 3.65
CA ILE A 60 13.99 -9.53 4.02
C ILE A 60 12.88 -8.69 3.39
N LEU A 61 12.14 -9.25 2.44
CA LEU A 61 11.03 -8.56 1.78
C LEU A 61 9.79 -8.48 2.68
N GLY A 62 8.73 -7.82 2.18
CA GLY A 62 7.48 -7.61 2.90
C GLY A 62 7.49 -6.30 3.72
N HIS A 63 6.56 -5.41 3.38
CA HIS A 63 6.45 -4.08 3.98
C HIS A 63 5.00 -3.70 4.34
N GLU A 64 4.12 -4.67 4.33
CA GLU A 64 2.74 -4.60 4.81
C GLU A 64 2.62 -5.56 5.98
N ILE A 65 2.74 -5.10 7.24
CA ILE A 65 3.05 -5.93 8.39
C ILE A 65 2.19 -5.52 9.58
N VAL A 66 1.64 -6.48 10.27
CA VAL A 66 1.04 -6.32 11.59
C VAL A 66 1.66 -7.29 12.59
N GLY A 67 1.65 -6.96 13.86
CA GLY A 67 2.22 -7.83 14.88
C GLY A 67 1.86 -7.42 16.30
N LYS A 68 2.41 -8.16 17.26
CA LYS A 68 2.22 -7.93 18.69
C LYS A 68 3.53 -7.45 19.33
N ILE A 69 3.43 -6.43 20.15
CA ILE A 69 4.57 -5.95 20.94
C ILE A 69 5.01 -7.04 21.91
N THR A 70 6.27 -7.45 21.83
CA THR A 70 6.88 -8.39 22.79
C THR A 70 7.79 -7.70 23.78
N LYS A 71 8.44 -6.61 23.37
CA LYS A 71 9.28 -5.76 24.24
C LYS A 71 9.22 -4.32 23.80
N LEU A 72 9.26 -3.41 24.77
CA LEU A 72 9.32 -1.96 24.56
C LEU A 72 10.66 -1.43 25.08
N GLY A 73 11.34 -0.61 24.30
CA GLY A 73 12.44 0.20 24.78
C GLY A 73 11.97 1.20 25.85
N GLU A 74 12.86 1.56 26.75
CA GLU A 74 12.58 2.38 27.95
C GLU A 74 11.81 3.69 27.65
N ASN A 75 12.10 4.32 26.51
CA ASN A 75 11.52 5.60 26.11
C ASN A 75 10.23 5.47 25.28
N VAL A 76 9.85 4.28 24.83
CA VAL A 76 8.64 4.08 24.02
C VAL A 76 7.44 3.87 24.94
N LYS A 77 6.56 4.86 25.02
CA LYS A 77 5.40 4.86 25.93
C LYS A 77 4.07 5.00 25.20
N HIS A 78 4.07 5.70 24.08
CA HIS A 78 2.85 6.05 23.34
C HIS A 78 3.02 5.73 21.88
N ASP A 79 1.89 5.45 21.22
CA ASP A 79 1.81 5.37 19.78
C ASP A 79 1.82 6.77 19.13
N PHE A 80 1.73 6.82 17.80
CA PHE A 80 1.74 8.09 17.06
C PHE A 80 0.50 8.96 17.34
N SER A 81 -0.61 8.37 17.75
CA SER A 81 -1.85 9.05 18.11
C SER A 81 -1.88 9.52 19.58
N GLY A 82 -0.91 9.08 20.40
CA GLY A 82 -0.80 9.40 21.82
C GLY A 82 -1.36 8.33 22.76
N ASP A 83 -1.83 7.20 22.25
CA ASP A 83 -2.33 6.08 23.04
C ASP A 83 -1.19 5.32 23.69
N THR A 84 -1.38 4.89 24.96
CA THR A 84 -0.37 4.13 25.69
C THR A 84 -0.11 2.77 25.06
N LEU A 85 1.17 2.45 24.82
CA LEU A 85 1.62 1.17 24.30
C LEU A 85 1.96 0.20 25.44
N ASN A 86 1.51 -1.04 25.32
CA ASN A 86 1.76 -2.13 26.26
C ASN A 86 2.30 -3.37 25.54
N ILE A 87 3.03 -4.21 26.26
CA ILE A 87 3.39 -5.55 25.77
C ILE A 87 2.10 -6.33 25.51
N GLY A 88 2.01 -6.99 24.35
CA GLY A 88 0.82 -7.72 23.87
C GLY A 88 -0.11 -6.90 22.99
N ASP A 89 0.02 -5.58 22.94
CA ASP A 89 -0.78 -4.74 22.02
C ASP A 89 -0.52 -5.15 20.56
N ARG A 90 -1.60 -5.25 19.78
CA ARG A 90 -1.55 -5.41 18.33
C ARG A 90 -1.27 -4.06 17.69
N ILE A 91 -0.28 -4.03 16.82
CA ILE A 91 0.18 -2.78 16.19
C ILE A 91 0.43 -2.94 14.69
N VAL A 92 0.33 -1.83 14.01
CA VAL A 92 0.83 -1.57 12.66
C VAL A 92 1.66 -0.29 12.70
N TRP A 93 2.52 -0.05 11.73
CA TRP A 93 3.41 1.11 11.73
C TRP A 93 3.66 1.65 10.32
N SER A 94 4.14 2.88 10.20
CA SER A 94 4.53 3.43 8.91
C SER A 94 5.67 2.59 8.30
N MET A 95 5.53 2.24 7.01
CA MET A 95 6.57 1.48 6.30
C MET A 95 7.89 2.24 6.19
N THR A 96 7.87 3.57 6.35
CA THR A 96 9.06 4.43 6.25
C THR A 96 9.32 5.16 7.55
N VAL A 97 10.61 5.36 7.84
CA VAL A 97 11.08 6.12 9.00
C VAL A 97 11.93 7.30 8.51
N GLY A 98 11.51 8.51 8.82
CA GLY A 98 12.23 9.74 8.54
C GLY A 98 13.24 10.08 9.63
N CYS A 99 14.12 11.06 9.36
CA CYS A 99 15.06 11.57 10.36
C CYS A 99 14.51 12.71 11.22
N ASP A 100 13.33 13.23 10.90
CA ASP A 100 12.61 14.36 11.50
C ASP A 100 13.36 15.72 11.46
N ASP A 101 14.54 15.78 10.86
CA ASP A 101 15.40 16.99 10.85
C ASP A 101 15.65 17.58 9.46
N CYS A 102 15.63 16.80 8.40
CA CYS A 102 15.90 17.27 7.04
C CYS A 102 14.77 18.18 6.48
N PHE A 103 15.08 18.87 5.38
CA PHE A 103 14.12 19.74 4.69
C PHE A 103 12.78 19.05 4.43
N PHE A 104 12.79 17.84 3.92
CA PHE A 104 11.57 17.10 3.57
C PHE A 104 10.71 16.75 4.81
N CYS A 105 11.36 16.28 5.89
CA CYS A 105 10.65 15.99 7.13
C CYS A 105 10.00 17.25 7.71
N LYS A 106 10.74 18.38 7.77
CA LYS A 106 10.23 19.65 8.28
C LYS A 106 9.15 20.31 7.42
N ASN A 107 9.03 19.90 6.15
CA ASN A 107 8.00 20.41 5.23
C ASN A 107 6.84 19.41 4.99
N GLY A 108 6.61 18.44 5.90
CA GLY A 108 5.45 17.57 5.86
C GLY A 108 5.50 16.46 4.80
N ILE A 109 6.69 16.14 4.28
CA ILE A 109 6.92 15.07 3.30
C ILE A 109 8.00 14.08 3.79
N PRO A 110 7.86 13.51 5.02
CA PRO A 110 8.88 12.65 5.63
C PRO A 110 9.15 11.39 4.83
N GLN A 111 8.21 10.92 4.02
CA GLN A 111 8.39 9.80 3.08
C GLN A 111 9.41 10.07 1.96
N LYS A 112 9.95 11.30 1.89
CA LYS A 112 11.05 11.72 0.99
C LYS A 112 12.30 12.10 1.75
N CYS A 113 12.43 11.68 3.00
CA CYS A 113 13.60 11.94 3.84
C CYS A 113 14.91 11.54 3.13
N VAL A 114 15.95 12.37 3.27
CA VAL A 114 17.28 12.09 2.67
C VAL A 114 17.96 10.88 3.33
N ASN A 115 17.60 10.57 4.57
CA ASN A 115 18.05 9.41 5.34
C ASN A 115 16.91 8.42 5.57
N LEU A 116 16.09 8.19 4.54
CA LEU A 116 14.92 7.34 4.65
C LEU A 116 15.33 5.89 4.95
N PHE A 117 14.78 5.33 6.03
CA PHE A 117 14.76 3.89 6.25
C PHE A 117 13.40 3.34 5.83
N LYS A 118 13.38 2.16 5.20
CA LYS A 118 12.14 1.55 4.74
C LYS A 118 12.10 0.06 5.09
N TYR A 119 11.15 -0.33 5.91
CA TYR A 119 10.92 -1.74 6.25
C TYR A 119 10.68 -2.60 5.00
N GLY A 120 11.24 -3.80 4.98
CA GLY A 120 11.17 -4.69 3.83
C GLY A 120 12.04 -4.29 2.64
N HIS A 121 12.90 -3.27 2.81
CA HIS A 121 13.65 -2.67 1.72
C HIS A 121 15.12 -2.38 2.07
N GLU A 122 15.58 -2.84 3.21
CA GLU A 122 16.95 -2.62 3.69
C GLU A 122 17.74 -3.92 3.70
N ARG A 123 19.08 -3.79 3.73
CA ARG A 123 19.93 -4.95 3.87
C ARG A 123 19.71 -5.65 5.21
N SER A 124 19.72 -6.98 5.20
CA SER A 124 19.56 -7.81 6.39
C SER A 124 20.89 -8.36 6.96
N ASP A 125 22.02 -7.98 6.37
CA ASP A 125 23.38 -8.33 6.85
C ASP A 125 24.01 -7.24 7.73
N ALA A 126 23.27 -6.18 8.03
CA ALA A 126 23.61 -5.10 8.96
C ALA A 126 22.45 -4.85 9.93
N SER A 127 22.74 -4.24 11.09
CA SER A 127 21.71 -3.89 12.08
C SER A 127 20.77 -2.79 11.56
N PRO A 128 19.46 -2.93 11.81
CA PRO A 128 18.76 -4.07 12.38
C PRO A 128 18.60 -5.19 11.35
N PHE A 129 19.04 -6.41 11.71
CA PHE A 129 18.98 -7.56 10.79
C PHE A 129 17.55 -7.96 10.42
N LEU A 130 16.63 -7.87 11.40
CA LEU A 130 15.21 -8.20 11.25
C LEU A 130 14.43 -6.92 10.93
N ASN A 131 14.31 -6.61 9.64
CA ASN A 131 13.77 -5.33 9.13
C ASN A 131 12.72 -5.46 8.04
N GLY A 132 12.17 -6.66 7.82
CA GLY A 132 11.13 -6.93 6.82
C GLY A 132 10.09 -7.94 7.29
N GLY A 133 8.95 -7.97 6.59
CA GLY A 133 7.76 -8.73 6.99
C GLY A 133 7.89 -10.25 6.84
N LEU A 134 8.80 -10.72 5.99
CA LEU A 134 9.04 -12.15 5.82
C LEU A 134 10.00 -12.68 6.91
N SER A 135 9.69 -12.36 8.17
CA SER A 135 10.40 -12.84 9.37
C SER A 135 9.43 -13.04 10.53
N LYS A 136 9.84 -13.86 11.52
CA LYS A 136 9.00 -14.09 12.70
C LYS A 136 8.96 -12.88 13.63
N TYR A 137 10.08 -12.16 13.75
CA TYR A 137 10.19 -10.95 14.57
C TYR A 137 10.76 -9.81 13.76
N ILE A 138 10.46 -8.59 14.17
CA ILE A 138 10.99 -7.36 13.57
C ILE A 138 11.36 -6.37 14.67
N ILE A 139 12.41 -5.59 14.43
CA ILE A 139 12.83 -4.48 15.29
C ILE A 139 12.33 -3.18 14.68
N LEU A 140 11.46 -2.47 15.40
CA LEU A 140 11.06 -1.12 15.02
C LEU A 140 12.07 -0.12 15.56
N LYS A 141 12.59 0.69 14.64
CA LYS A 141 13.60 1.72 14.93
C LYS A 141 12.99 2.93 15.63
N LYS A 142 13.85 3.72 16.27
CA LYS A 142 13.49 5.08 16.72
C LYS A 142 12.78 5.85 15.59
N ASN A 143 11.81 6.68 15.96
CA ASN A 143 10.98 7.51 15.10
C ASN A 143 10.03 6.72 14.15
N THR A 144 9.86 5.43 14.36
CA THR A 144 8.80 4.69 13.68
C THR A 144 7.44 5.16 14.19
N ALA A 145 6.59 5.63 13.30
CA ALA A 145 5.20 5.96 13.64
C ALA A 145 4.40 4.66 13.82
N ILE A 146 4.11 4.31 15.06
CA ILE A 146 3.40 3.10 15.48
C ILE A 146 1.95 3.47 15.76
N PHE A 147 1.00 2.59 15.41
CA PHE A 147 -0.42 2.75 15.68
C PHE A 147 -0.96 1.47 16.32
N LYS A 148 -1.74 1.61 17.38
CA LYS A 148 -2.52 0.49 17.93
C LYS A 148 -3.63 0.11 16.98
N ILE A 149 -3.87 -1.19 16.84
CA ILE A 149 -4.95 -1.72 16.02
C ILE A 149 -6.22 -1.79 16.89
N PRO A 150 -7.32 -1.14 16.50
CA PRO A 150 -8.60 -1.26 17.17
C PRO A 150 -9.08 -2.72 17.28
N ASP A 151 -9.74 -3.08 18.38
CA ASP A 151 -10.18 -4.47 18.64
C ASP A 151 -11.21 -4.98 17.62
N ASN A 152 -11.95 -4.09 16.97
CA ASN A 152 -12.93 -4.43 15.94
C ASN A 152 -12.31 -4.72 14.57
N LEU A 153 -10.98 -4.60 14.41
CA LEU A 153 -10.28 -4.88 13.16
C LEU A 153 -9.43 -6.15 13.28
N THR A 154 -9.42 -6.96 12.23
CA THR A 154 -8.54 -8.12 12.06
C THR A 154 -7.18 -7.72 11.49
N ASP A 155 -6.20 -8.62 11.55
CA ASP A 155 -4.88 -8.38 10.95
C ASP A 155 -4.96 -8.26 9.43
N GLU A 156 -5.86 -9.03 8.80
CA GLU A 156 -6.13 -9.02 7.37
C GLU A 156 -6.72 -7.67 6.90
N GLU A 157 -7.54 -7.01 7.72
CA GLU A 157 -8.11 -5.70 7.39
C GLU A 157 -7.11 -4.56 7.52
N VAL A 158 -6.07 -4.74 8.36
CA VAL A 158 -5.10 -3.67 8.68
C VAL A 158 -3.80 -3.79 7.90
N SER A 159 -3.27 -5.01 7.69
CA SER A 159 -1.95 -5.18 7.08
C SER A 159 -1.76 -4.44 5.75
N PRO A 160 -2.71 -4.47 4.78
CA PRO A 160 -2.54 -3.75 3.52
C PRO A 160 -2.64 -2.22 3.66
N LEU A 161 -3.19 -1.71 4.77
CA LEU A 161 -3.25 -0.26 5.03
C LEU A 161 -1.86 0.36 5.13
N MET A 162 -0.87 -0.40 5.61
CA MET A 162 0.52 0.03 5.75
C MET A 162 1.14 0.46 4.41
N CYS A 163 0.56 0.06 3.29
CA CYS A 163 0.99 0.49 1.95
C CYS A 163 -0.19 1.05 1.15
N ALA A 164 -1.14 0.20 0.77
CA ALA A 164 -2.18 0.54 -0.20
C ALA A 164 -3.17 1.57 0.35
N GLY A 165 -3.76 1.33 1.54
CA GLY A 165 -4.78 2.22 2.10
C GLY A 165 -4.27 3.62 2.39
N ALA A 166 -3.13 3.73 3.09
CA ALA A 166 -2.54 5.03 3.43
C ALA A 166 -2.10 5.82 2.19
N CYS A 167 -1.55 5.16 1.15
CA CYS A 167 -1.20 5.83 -0.10
C CYS A 167 -2.43 6.39 -0.81
N VAL A 168 -3.50 5.61 -0.90
CA VAL A 168 -4.74 6.07 -1.54
C VAL A 168 -5.33 7.26 -0.80
N LEU A 169 -5.46 7.17 0.53
CA LEU A 169 -6.05 8.25 1.32
C LEU A 169 -5.23 9.54 1.21
N ASN A 170 -3.89 9.44 1.27
CA ASN A 170 -3.01 10.60 1.06
C ASN A 170 -3.12 11.16 -0.36
N GLY A 171 -3.24 10.32 -1.38
CA GLY A 171 -3.44 10.77 -2.77
C GLY A 171 -4.76 11.51 -2.97
N LEU A 172 -5.85 11.04 -2.36
CA LEU A 172 -7.16 11.69 -2.39
C LEU A 172 -7.11 13.05 -1.68
N ASP A 173 -6.45 13.13 -0.52
CA ASP A 173 -6.31 14.37 0.23
C ASP A 173 -5.47 15.42 -0.53
N LEU A 174 -4.33 15.04 -1.12
CA LEU A 174 -3.53 15.91 -1.98
C LEU A 174 -4.31 16.46 -3.18
N ALA A 175 -5.26 15.69 -3.69
CA ALA A 175 -6.16 16.14 -4.74
C ALA A 175 -7.28 17.05 -4.21
N ASN A 176 -7.35 17.32 -2.90
CA ASN A 176 -8.51 17.94 -2.25
C ASN A 176 -9.80 17.26 -2.71
N PHE A 177 -9.83 15.91 -2.58
CA PHE A 177 -10.98 15.12 -2.97
C PHE A 177 -12.17 15.47 -2.10
N SER A 178 -13.32 15.67 -2.72
CA SER A 178 -14.56 16.06 -2.06
C SER A 178 -15.76 15.46 -2.79
N GLU A 179 -16.96 15.79 -2.37
CA GLU A 179 -18.17 15.38 -3.07
C GLU A 179 -18.05 15.63 -4.58
N CYS A 180 -18.33 14.59 -5.36
CA CYS A 180 -18.23 14.64 -6.82
C CYS A 180 -19.27 13.76 -7.49
N ASP A 181 -19.58 14.07 -8.76
CA ASP A 181 -20.53 13.28 -9.52
C ASP A 181 -19.93 11.96 -9.99
N TYR A 182 -18.68 11.99 -10.50
CA TYR A 182 -18.01 10.80 -11.04
C TYR A 182 -16.54 10.72 -10.64
N PHE A 183 -16.17 9.57 -10.10
CA PHE A 183 -14.80 9.18 -9.78
C PHE A 183 -14.42 7.92 -10.55
N ILE A 184 -13.35 7.95 -11.34
CA ILE A 184 -12.83 6.79 -12.07
C ILE A 184 -11.63 6.20 -11.35
N VAL A 185 -11.64 4.87 -11.19
CA VAL A 185 -10.54 4.08 -10.62
C VAL A 185 -9.97 3.17 -11.70
N GLN A 186 -8.74 3.44 -12.15
CA GLN A 186 -8.00 2.63 -13.11
C GLN A 186 -7.13 1.61 -12.37
N GLY A 187 -7.54 0.34 -12.41
CA GLY A 187 -6.93 -0.77 -11.70
C GLY A 187 -7.65 -1.13 -10.39
N CYS A 188 -8.09 -2.38 -10.28
CA CYS A 188 -8.81 -2.91 -9.12
C CYS A 188 -7.94 -3.91 -8.31
N GLY A 189 -6.63 -3.64 -8.18
CA GLY A 189 -5.78 -4.24 -7.17
C GLY A 189 -6.10 -3.66 -5.78
N ALA A 190 -5.28 -3.92 -4.76
CA ALA A 190 -5.55 -3.43 -3.40
C ALA A 190 -5.74 -1.90 -3.34
N LEU A 191 -4.88 -1.11 -4.03
CA LEU A 191 -5.06 0.34 -4.07
C LEU A 191 -6.41 0.73 -4.67
N GLY A 192 -6.82 0.10 -5.77
CA GLY A 192 -8.09 0.41 -6.43
C GLY A 192 -9.31 0.03 -5.59
N ILE A 193 -9.24 -1.07 -4.86
CA ILE A 193 -10.30 -1.48 -3.94
C ILE A 193 -10.45 -0.46 -2.80
N TYR A 194 -9.33 -0.02 -2.18
CA TYR A 194 -9.38 1.07 -1.21
C TYR A 194 -9.84 2.40 -1.83
N ALA A 195 -9.45 2.70 -3.09
CA ALA A 195 -9.92 3.91 -3.77
C ALA A 195 -11.44 3.91 -3.96
N CYS A 196 -12.04 2.77 -4.28
CA CYS A 196 -13.49 2.65 -4.36
C CYS A 196 -14.15 2.92 -3.00
N ALA A 197 -13.72 2.22 -1.92
CA ALA A 197 -14.31 2.40 -0.61
C ALA A 197 -14.10 3.82 -0.07
N PHE A 198 -12.87 4.32 -0.09
CA PHE A 198 -12.54 5.64 0.46
C PHE A 198 -13.16 6.78 -0.37
N GLY A 199 -13.16 6.66 -1.71
CA GLY A 199 -13.84 7.62 -2.57
C GLY A 199 -15.34 7.68 -2.28
N LYS A 200 -15.98 6.53 -2.01
CA LYS A 200 -17.40 6.47 -1.64
C LYS A 200 -17.67 7.18 -0.31
N GLU A 201 -16.85 6.92 0.70
CA GLU A 201 -17.00 7.55 2.02
C GLU A 201 -16.68 9.05 2.01
N LEU A 202 -15.80 9.48 1.10
CA LEU A 202 -15.46 10.89 0.89
C LEU A 202 -16.43 11.65 -0.04
N GLY A 203 -17.52 11.00 -0.49
CA GLY A 203 -18.62 11.67 -1.16
C GLY A 203 -18.71 11.47 -2.67
N ALA A 204 -17.99 10.52 -3.28
CA ALA A 204 -18.22 10.16 -4.68
C ALA A 204 -19.62 9.56 -4.86
N LYS A 205 -20.47 10.20 -5.67
CA LYS A 205 -21.81 9.69 -5.97
C LYS A 205 -21.75 8.44 -6.83
N ASN A 206 -20.93 8.47 -7.87
CA ASN A 206 -20.73 7.38 -8.82
C ASN A 206 -19.24 7.06 -8.96
N ILE A 207 -18.91 5.79 -8.78
CA ILE A 207 -17.55 5.26 -8.95
C ILE A 207 -17.56 4.33 -10.16
N ILE A 208 -16.65 4.55 -11.10
CA ILE A 208 -16.44 3.73 -12.29
C ILE A 208 -15.10 3.03 -12.12
N ALA A 209 -15.13 1.72 -11.90
CA ALA A 209 -13.93 0.90 -11.74
C ALA A 209 -13.57 0.22 -13.07
N ILE A 210 -12.29 0.31 -13.46
CA ILE A 210 -11.77 -0.23 -14.73
C ILE A 210 -10.62 -1.19 -14.43
N ASP A 211 -10.71 -2.43 -14.91
CA ASP A 211 -9.64 -3.44 -14.77
C ASP A 211 -9.67 -4.43 -15.95
N LYS A 212 -8.56 -5.13 -16.18
CA LYS A 212 -8.45 -6.22 -17.17
C LYS A 212 -8.98 -7.57 -16.64
N ILE A 213 -9.34 -7.65 -15.35
CA ILE A 213 -9.67 -8.90 -14.66
C ILE A 213 -11.07 -8.81 -14.06
N GLN A 214 -12.00 -9.60 -14.58
CA GLN A 214 -13.41 -9.58 -14.16
C GLN A 214 -13.58 -9.84 -12.66
N SER A 215 -12.87 -10.81 -12.10
CA SER A 215 -12.99 -11.11 -10.66
C SER A 215 -12.59 -9.95 -9.74
N ARG A 216 -11.68 -9.07 -10.17
CA ARG A 216 -11.32 -7.85 -9.45
C ARG A 216 -12.39 -6.78 -9.54
N LEU A 217 -13.04 -6.68 -10.69
CA LEU A 217 -14.20 -5.79 -10.89
C LEU A 217 -15.38 -6.24 -10.02
N ASP A 218 -15.58 -7.53 -9.85
CA ASP A 218 -16.63 -8.07 -8.97
C ASP A 218 -16.35 -7.72 -7.50
N VAL A 219 -15.10 -7.81 -7.05
CA VAL A 219 -14.70 -7.31 -5.72
C VAL A 219 -14.90 -5.79 -5.62
N ALA A 220 -14.54 -5.00 -6.63
CA ALA A 220 -14.70 -3.54 -6.60
C ALA A 220 -16.16 -3.11 -6.37
N LYS A 221 -17.14 -3.87 -6.88
CA LYS A 221 -18.57 -3.63 -6.61
C LYS A 221 -18.90 -3.74 -5.12
N GLU A 222 -18.33 -4.73 -4.43
CA GLU A 222 -18.52 -4.89 -2.98
C GLU A 222 -17.91 -3.72 -2.18
N PHE A 223 -16.99 -2.98 -2.78
CA PHE A 223 -16.32 -1.81 -2.20
C PHE A 223 -16.85 -0.47 -2.72
N GLY A 224 -18.05 -0.45 -3.31
CA GLY A 224 -18.76 0.78 -3.64
C GLY A 224 -18.65 1.24 -5.09
N ALA A 225 -18.03 0.49 -5.99
CA ALA A 225 -18.07 0.78 -7.43
C ALA A 225 -19.49 0.63 -7.95
N ASN A 226 -20.05 1.71 -8.53
CA ASN A 226 -21.39 1.71 -9.13
C ASN A 226 -21.38 1.11 -10.52
N TYR A 227 -20.29 1.32 -11.25
CA TYR A 227 -20.08 0.83 -12.61
C TYR A 227 -18.74 0.14 -12.71
N THR A 228 -18.67 -0.91 -13.52
CA THR A 228 -17.43 -1.63 -13.80
C THR A 228 -17.24 -1.77 -15.30
N ILE A 229 -16.04 -1.47 -15.79
CA ILE A 229 -15.67 -1.60 -17.18
C ILE A 229 -14.51 -2.58 -17.31
N LEU A 230 -14.71 -3.68 -18.04
CA LEU A 230 -13.63 -4.60 -18.37
C LEU A 230 -12.76 -3.94 -19.45
N TYR A 231 -11.47 -3.75 -19.14
CA TYR A 231 -10.54 -3.11 -20.05
C TYR A 231 -10.18 -4.07 -21.19
N ASP A 232 -10.71 -3.80 -22.37
CA ASP A 232 -10.48 -4.56 -23.59
C ASP A 232 -9.93 -3.63 -24.71
N ASP A 233 -10.72 -2.63 -25.12
CA ASP A 233 -10.37 -1.64 -26.13
C ASP A 233 -10.52 -0.21 -25.60
N GLN A 234 -9.48 0.63 -25.78
CA GLN A 234 -9.50 2.01 -25.26
C GLN A 234 -10.62 2.88 -25.84
N THR A 235 -10.94 2.72 -27.13
CA THR A 235 -11.96 3.53 -27.79
C THR A 235 -13.34 3.21 -27.23
N GLN A 236 -13.66 1.93 -27.05
CA GLN A 236 -14.93 1.49 -26.47
C GLN A 236 -15.07 1.96 -25.03
N ILE A 237 -13.97 2.00 -24.25
CA ILE A 237 -14.00 2.45 -22.85
C ILE A 237 -14.33 3.94 -22.76
N VAL A 238 -13.78 4.79 -23.63
CA VAL A 238 -14.09 6.23 -23.66
C VAL A 238 -15.57 6.42 -23.95
N GLU A 239 -16.11 5.74 -24.96
CA GLU A 239 -17.53 5.80 -25.30
C GLU A 239 -18.43 5.34 -24.15
N GLU A 240 -18.04 4.28 -23.45
CA GLU A 240 -18.79 3.77 -22.29
C GLU A 240 -18.75 4.77 -21.11
N ILE A 241 -17.60 5.37 -20.84
CA ILE A 241 -17.47 6.44 -19.83
C ILE A 241 -18.36 7.63 -20.21
N GLU A 242 -18.35 8.08 -21.47
CA GLU A 242 -19.20 9.18 -21.93
C GLU A 242 -20.69 8.85 -21.78
N LYS A 243 -21.07 7.63 -22.08
CA LYS A 243 -22.46 7.16 -21.89
C LYS A 243 -22.85 7.14 -20.40
N ILE A 244 -22.03 6.57 -19.52
CA ILE A 244 -22.27 6.52 -18.07
C ILE A 244 -22.37 7.93 -17.51
N THR A 245 -21.43 8.79 -17.87
CA THR A 245 -21.35 10.16 -17.36
C THR A 245 -22.27 11.14 -18.07
N LYS A 246 -23.03 10.69 -19.10
CA LYS A 246 -23.90 11.52 -19.96
C LYS A 246 -23.13 12.71 -20.54
N GLY A 247 -21.89 12.47 -20.98
CA GLY A 247 -21.00 13.47 -21.56
C GLY A 247 -20.34 14.42 -20.56
N LYS A 248 -20.63 14.33 -19.26
CA LYS A 248 -20.03 15.20 -18.22
C LYS A 248 -18.56 14.88 -17.95
N LYS A 249 -18.14 13.62 -18.17
CA LYS A 249 -16.84 13.06 -17.78
C LYS A 249 -16.61 13.05 -16.26
N ALA A 250 -15.43 12.66 -15.80
CA ALA A 250 -15.13 12.47 -14.38
C ALA A 250 -14.52 13.71 -13.72
N ASP A 251 -14.86 13.94 -12.47
CA ASP A 251 -14.24 14.96 -11.61
C ASP A 251 -12.82 14.56 -11.23
N TYR A 252 -12.64 13.27 -10.90
CA TYR A 252 -11.37 12.69 -10.49
C TYR A 252 -11.13 11.36 -11.21
N VAL A 253 -9.88 11.11 -11.54
CA VAL A 253 -9.37 9.81 -11.99
C VAL A 253 -8.19 9.45 -11.12
N ILE A 254 -8.13 8.21 -10.64
CA ILE A 254 -6.96 7.67 -9.93
C ILE A 254 -6.36 6.51 -10.73
N GLU A 255 -5.06 6.57 -11.01
CA GLU A 255 -4.29 5.53 -11.68
C GLU A 255 -3.51 4.73 -10.64
N VAL A 256 -3.80 3.43 -10.55
CA VAL A 256 -3.20 2.49 -9.61
C VAL A 256 -2.81 1.16 -10.27
N THR A 257 -2.72 1.14 -11.60
CA THR A 257 -2.31 -0.06 -12.37
C THR A 257 -0.80 -0.19 -12.47
N GLY A 258 -0.08 0.94 -12.53
CA GLY A 258 1.33 1.02 -12.87
C GLY A 258 1.62 0.89 -14.37
N ASP A 259 0.60 0.83 -15.23
CA ASP A 259 0.72 0.74 -16.69
C ASP A 259 0.62 2.14 -17.30
N PRO A 260 1.70 2.74 -17.83
CA PRO A 260 1.66 4.09 -18.38
C PRO A 260 0.74 4.23 -19.60
N THR A 261 0.35 3.13 -20.24
CA THR A 261 -0.53 3.16 -21.42
C THR A 261 -1.97 3.57 -21.10
N VAL A 262 -2.40 3.45 -19.82
CA VAL A 262 -3.76 3.84 -19.42
C VAL A 262 -3.88 5.32 -19.08
N ILE A 263 -2.76 6.07 -19.04
CA ILE A 263 -2.74 7.46 -18.58
C ILE A 263 -3.49 8.38 -19.57
N ASP A 264 -3.26 8.19 -20.87
CA ASP A 264 -3.95 8.96 -21.91
C ASP A 264 -5.50 8.80 -21.83
N LEU A 265 -5.95 7.56 -21.64
CA LEU A 265 -7.37 7.27 -21.39
C LEU A 265 -7.90 8.02 -20.18
N GLY A 266 -7.15 7.97 -19.05
CA GLY A 266 -7.56 8.65 -17.81
C GLY A 266 -7.71 10.16 -18.00
N ILE A 267 -6.75 10.78 -18.69
CA ILE A 267 -6.80 12.23 -18.98
C ILE A 267 -7.99 12.60 -19.87
N LYS A 268 -8.24 11.84 -20.94
CA LYS A 268 -9.39 12.03 -21.84
C LYS A 268 -10.74 11.83 -21.14
N SER A 269 -10.75 11.07 -20.05
CA SER A 269 -11.94 10.80 -19.25
C SER A 269 -12.28 11.91 -18.24
N LEU A 270 -11.37 12.87 -18.02
CA LEU A 270 -11.59 13.98 -17.11
C LEU A 270 -12.43 15.09 -17.75
N ARG A 271 -13.32 15.68 -16.95
CA ARG A 271 -13.98 16.93 -17.31
C ARG A 271 -13.01 18.13 -17.24
N VAL A 272 -13.45 19.26 -17.75
CA VAL A 272 -12.72 20.52 -17.55
C VAL A 272 -12.59 20.82 -16.05
N GLY A 273 -11.37 21.13 -15.61
CA GLY A 273 -11.01 21.33 -14.20
C GLY A 273 -10.88 20.03 -13.40
N GLY A 274 -10.90 18.87 -14.05
CA GLY A 274 -10.74 17.57 -13.41
C GLY A 274 -9.32 17.30 -12.91
N LYS A 275 -9.16 16.33 -12.01
CA LYS A 275 -7.89 16.00 -11.38
C LYS A 275 -7.52 14.55 -11.60
N TYR A 276 -6.27 14.31 -11.97
CA TYR A 276 -5.70 12.99 -12.20
C TYR A 276 -4.66 12.66 -11.15
N ILE A 277 -4.88 11.59 -10.39
CA ILE A 277 -4.02 11.15 -9.29
C ILE A 277 -3.21 9.95 -9.77
N LEU A 278 -1.89 10.06 -9.76
CA LEU A 278 -0.94 9.04 -10.22
C LEU A 278 -0.27 8.38 -9.01
N LEU A 279 -0.59 7.11 -8.73
CA LEU A 279 -0.01 6.32 -7.64
C LEU A 279 0.67 5.04 -8.14
N GLY A 280 0.25 4.49 -9.28
CA GLY A 280 0.64 3.15 -9.73
C GLY A 280 1.96 3.09 -10.50
N ALA A 281 2.31 4.11 -11.26
CA ALA A 281 3.46 4.13 -12.19
C ALA A 281 4.80 4.35 -11.46
N LEU A 282 5.29 3.34 -10.72
CA LEU A 282 6.52 3.43 -9.92
C LEU A 282 7.77 2.82 -10.57
N TYR A 283 7.72 2.45 -11.84
CA TYR A 283 8.85 1.81 -12.52
C TYR A 283 9.75 2.82 -13.21
N PRO A 284 11.08 2.56 -13.21
CA PRO A 284 11.97 3.29 -14.11
C PRO A 284 11.45 3.15 -15.56
N ASN A 285 11.46 4.26 -16.31
CA ASN A 285 10.98 4.33 -17.70
C ASN A 285 9.46 4.20 -17.91
N SER A 286 8.61 4.39 -16.91
CA SER A 286 7.16 4.57 -17.06
C SER A 286 6.86 5.89 -17.76
N LYS A 287 7.16 5.97 -19.06
CA LYS A 287 7.00 7.18 -19.88
C LYS A 287 5.63 7.20 -20.53
N PHE A 288 4.98 8.34 -20.52
CA PHE A 288 3.79 8.62 -21.31
C PHE A 288 3.95 9.96 -22.04
N THR A 289 3.23 10.13 -23.13
CA THR A 289 3.22 11.37 -23.91
C THR A 289 1.83 11.96 -23.86
N ILE A 290 1.74 13.27 -23.65
CA ILE A 290 0.48 14.02 -23.65
C ILE A 290 0.64 15.29 -24.46
N ASP A 291 -0.41 15.69 -25.16
CA ASP A 291 -0.49 17.02 -25.72
C ASP A 291 -0.72 18.04 -24.60
N SER A 292 0.22 18.95 -24.40
CA SER A 292 0.12 19.98 -23.36
C SER A 292 -1.12 20.87 -23.54
N SER A 293 -1.64 21.00 -24.76
CA SER A 293 -2.86 21.78 -25.02
C SER A 293 -4.09 21.16 -24.35
N GLU A 294 -4.13 19.84 -24.17
CA GLU A 294 -5.21 19.17 -23.44
C GLU A 294 -5.22 19.55 -21.97
N ILE A 295 -4.04 19.59 -21.33
CA ILE A 295 -3.89 20.03 -19.94
C ILE A 295 -4.33 21.50 -19.79
N ILE A 296 -3.80 22.37 -20.67
CA ILE A 296 -4.02 23.83 -20.56
C ILE A 296 -5.48 24.19 -20.83
N ARG A 297 -6.05 23.71 -21.96
CA ARG A 297 -7.43 24.05 -22.36
C ARG A 297 -8.48 23.51 -21.41
N ASN A 298 -8.21 22.33 -20.83
CA ASN A 298 -9.16 21.68 -19.93
C ASN A 298 -8.83 21.98 -18.45
N ALA A 299 -7.82 22.79 -18.13
CA ALA A 299 -7.40 23.13 -16.76
C ALA A 299 -7.21 21.89 -15.88
N ILE A 300 -6.62 20.82 -16.42
CA ILE A 300 -6.43 19.54 -15.74
C ILE A 300 -5.27 19.64 -14.74
N GLN A 301 -5.40 19.03 -13.59
CA GLN A 301 -4.33 18.90 -12.60
C GLN A 301 -3.81 17.46 -12.59
N LEU A 302 -2.48 17.29 -12.71
CA LEU A 302 -1.80 16.01 -12.54
C LEU A 302 -1.10 15.99 -11.18
N ILE A 303 -1.42 15.00 -10.35
CA ILE A 303 -0.96 14.89 -8.96
C ILE A 303 -0.28 13.54 -8.78
N GLY A 304 1.03 13.55 -8.52
CA GLY A 304 1.80 12.34 -8.26
C GLY A 304 2.12 12.16 -6.78
N LEU A 305 1.99 10.95 -6.27
CA LEU A 305 2.41 10.60 -4.91
C LEU A 305 3.14 9.25 -4.90
N HIS A 306 4.20 9.16 -4.11
CA HIS A 306 4.91 7.92 -3.80
C HIS A 306 5.13 7.81 -2.30
N ASN A 307 4.68 6.71 -1.71
CA ASN A 307 4.53 6.52 -0.27
C ASN A 307 3.56 7.57 0.33
N TYR A 308 3.53 7.72 1.64
CA TYR A 308 2.59 8.59 2.35
C TYR A 308 3.23 9.18 3.61
N SER A 309 2.69 10.25 4.12
CA SER A 309 3.03 10.78 5.43
C SER A 309 2.33 9.94 6.53
N PRO A 310 3.01 9.62 7.65
CA PRO A 310 2.55 8.65 8.65
C PRO A 310 1.11 8.85 9.15
N GLU A 311 0.63 10.08 9.28
CA GLU A 311 -0.74 10.38 9.72
C GLU A 311 -1.82 9.74 8.85
N TYR A 312 -1.53 9.46 7.55
CA TYR A 312 -2.50 8.82 6.67
C TYR A 312 -2.69 7.33 6.97
N LEU A 313 -1.71 6.68 7.62
CA LEU A 313 -1.93 5.33 8.12
C LEU A 313 -2.96 5.35 9.27
N GLY A 314 -2.81 6.26 10.23
CA GLY A 314 -3.78 6.43 11.32
C GLY A 314 -5.18 6.76 10.80
N LYS A 315 -5.29 7.75 9.90
CA LYS A 315 -6.56 8.12 9.25
C LYS A 315 -7.20 6.95 8.49
N SER A 316 -6.39 6.11 7.82
CA SER A 316 -6.91 4.95 7.09
C SER A 316 -7.40 3.85 8.03
N ILE A 317 -6.72 3.63 9.16
CA ILE A 317 -7.17 2.70 10.20
C ILE A 317 -8.52 3.17 10.77
N GLU A 318 -8.64 4.44 11.09
CA GLU A 318 -9.90 5.03 11.59
C GLU A 318 -11.03 4.88 10.57
N LEU A 319 -10.79 5.20 9.30
CA LEU A 319 -11.79 5.08 8.24
C LEU A 319 -12.24 3.62 8.05
N VAL A 320 -11.31 2.66 8.04
CA VAL A 320 -11.64 1.24 7.94
C VAL A 320 -12.37 0.76 9.18
N SER A 321 -11.96 1.17 10.39
CA SER A 321 -12.65 0.83 11.65
C SER A 321 -14.09 1.29 11.68
N ASN A 322 -14.38 2.47 11.12
CA ASN A 322 -15.73 3.03 11.04
C ASN A 322 -16.60 2.42 9.93
N THR A 323 -15.98 1.70 8.99
CA THR A 323 -16.67 1.20 7.78
C THR A 323 -16.51 -0.30 7.54
N ASN A 324 -15.88 -1.06 8.45
CA ASN A 324 -15.66 -2.51 8.29
C ASN A 324 -16.96 -3.34 8.30
N SER A 325 -18.04 -2.82 8.88
CA SER A 325 -19.38 -3.42 8.77
C SER A 325 -20.02 -3.20 7.39
N LYS A 326 -19.54 -2.21 6.63
CA LYS A 326 -20.06 -1.84 5.30
C LYS A 326 -19.27 -2.48 4.15
N TYR A 327 -17.95 -2.60 4.32
CA TYR A 327 -17.07 -3.15 3.30
C TYR A 327 -16.31 -4.37 3.82
N PRO A 328 -16.21 -5.45 3.03
CA PRO A 328 -15.55 -6.68 3.46
C PRO A 328 -14.02 -6.60 3.29
N TYR A 329 -13.32 -5.71 4.02
CA TYR A 329 -11.88 -5.46 3.87
C TYR A 329 -11.01 -6.70 4.01
N HIS A 330 -11.44 -7.69 4.81
CA HIS A 330 -10.76 -8.98 4.94
C HIS A 330 -10.63 -9.74 3.60
N LYS A 331 -11.53 -9.51 2.61
CA LYS A 331 -11.45 -10.13 1.27
C LYS A 331 -10.28 -9.64 0.42
N ILE A 332 -9.63 -8.55 0.81
CA ILE A 332 -8.43 -8.05 0.11
C ILE A 332 -7.28 -9.04 0.30
N VAL A 333 -7.21 -9.69 1.47
CA VAL A 333 -6.13 -10.60 1.86
C VAL A 333 -6.52 -12.05 1.67
N GLY A 334 -5.66 -12.79 0.98
CA GLY A 334 -5.78 -14.24 0.78
C GLY A 334 -5.25 -14.67 -0.60
N PRO A 335 -4.88 -15.92 -0.74
CA PRO A 335 -4.75 -16.96 0.30
C PRO A 335 -3.66 -16.66 1.35
N ILE A 336 -3.73 -17.36 2.49
CA ILE A 336 -2.73 -17.29 3.56
C ILE A 336 -1.77 -18.48 3.43
N PHE A 337 -0.48 -18.21 3.57
CA PHE A 337 0.62 -19.16 3.49
C PHE A 337 1.46 -19.11 4.76
N ASP A 338 2.28 -20.14 5.00
CA ASP A 338 3.21 -20.21 6.11
C ASP A 338 4.54 -19.49 5.80
N LEU A 339 5.29 -19.10 6.82
CA LEU A 339 6.63 -18.49 6.68
C LEU A 339 7.67 -19.57 6.35
N SER A 340 7.65 -20.05 5.11
CA SER A 340 8.68 -20.92 4.53
C SER A 340 9.10 -20.41 3.15
N ALA A 341 10.31 -20.73 2.71
CA ALA A 341 10.81 -20.29 1.41
C ALA A 341 9.88 -20.75 0.26
N SER A 342 9.38 -22.00 0.33
CA SER A 342 8.48 -22.55 -0.69
C SER A 342 7.11 -21.89 -0.70
N ASP A 343 6.55 -21.55 0.46
CA ASP A 343 5.23 -20.94 0.55
C ASP A 343 5.27 -19.44 0.20
N VAL A 344 6.33 -18.74 0.56
CA VAL A 344 6.57 -17.35 0.12
C VAL A 344 6.70 -17.28 -1.41
N GLU A 345 7.39 -18.25 -2.04
CA GLU A 345 7.46 -18.32 -3.50
C GLU A 345 6.07 -18.56 -4.12
N LYS A 346 5.25 -19.47 -3.56
CA LYS A 346 3.85 -19.67 -4.01
C LYS A 346 3.03 -18.38 -3.86
N ALA A 347 3.23 -17.63 -2.78
CA ALA A 347 2.54 -16.35 -2.58
C ALA A 347 2.93 -15.33 -3.65
N PHE A 348 4.23 -15.20 -3.98
CA PHE A 348 4.70 -14.35 -5.07
C PHE A 348 4.10 -14.75 -6.42
N LEU A 349 4.16 -16.06 -6.76
CA LEU A 349 3.57 -16.58 -7.99
C LEU A 349 2.05 -16.39 -8.07
N SER A 350 1.33 -16.51 -6.94
CA SER A 350 -0.12 -16.27 -6.90
C SER A 350 -0.47 -14.82 -7.24
N LEU A 351 0.30 -13.86 -6.71
CA LEU A 351 0.10 -12.45 -7.00
C LEU A 351 0.52 -12.09 -8.43
N ASP A 352 1.65 -12.61 -8.92
CA ASP A 352 2.13 -12.38 -10.28
C ASP A 352 1.14 -12.90 -11.33
N ALA A 353 0.62 -14.10 -11.11
CA ALA A 353 -0.42 -14.72 -11.94
C ALA A 353 -1.81 -14.06 -11.78
N LYS A 354 -1.93 -12.97 -11.00
CA LYS A 354 -3.18 -12.24 -10.73
C LYS A 354 -4.30 -13.09 -10.08
N LYS A 355 -3.95 -14.21 -9.45
CA LYS A 355 -4.90 -15.11 -8.76
C LYS A 355 -5.32 -14.59 -7.38
N SER A 356 -4.60 -13.61 -6.85
CA SER A 356 -4.87 -12.97 -5.56
C SER A 356 -4.72 -11.45 -5.66
N ILE A 357 -5.27 -10.73 -4.67
CA ILE A 357 -5.09 -9.28 -4.52
C ILE A 357 -3.91 -9.02 -3.56
N ARG A 358 -3.92 -9.67 -2.40
CA ARG A 358 -2.84 -9.65 -1.39
C ARG A 358 -2.71 -11.04 -0.75
N PRO A 359 -1.76 -11.88 -1.18
CA PRO A 359 -1.44 -13.08 -0.41
C PRO A 359 -0.90 -12.70 0.96
N GLY A 360 -1.30 -13.44 2.00
CA GLY A 360 -0.79 -13.26 3.36
C GLY A 360 0.23 -14.33 3.73
N ILE A 361 1.19 -13.97 4.59
CA ILE A 361 2.16 -14.87 5.22
C ILE A 361 1.96 -14.81 6.73
N LYS A 362 1.60 -15.95 7.34
CA LYS A 362 1.56 -16.12 8.81
C LYS A 362 2.89 -16.64 9.32
N THR A 363 3.30 -16.16 10.48
CA THR A 363 4.63 -16.45 11.06
C THR A 363 4.58 -17.42 12.23
N ASN A 364 3.40 -18.02 12.50
CA ASN A 364 3.14 -18.92 13.64
C ASN A 364 3.76 -20.29 13.50
#